data_6c88c9d23499eacd9a34d04b5c6e97f8
#
_entry.id   6c88c9d23499eacd9a34d04b5c6e97f8
#
_cell.length_a   1.000
_cell.length_b   1.000
_cell.length_c   1.000
_cell.angle_alpha   90.00
_cell.angle_beta   90.00
_cell.angle_gamma   90.00
#
_symmetry.space_group_name_H-M   'P 1'
#
loop_
_entity.id
_entity.type
_entity.pdbx_description
1 polymer ?
#
loop_
_entity_poly.entity_id
_entity_poly.type
_entity_poly.pdbx_seq_one_letter_code
_entity_poly.pdbx_strand_id
1 'polypeptide(L)'
;STLLASSAASDVYKRQKLSSAEGAKLLKKLKSEYDALKSKESISSTFLASVGENPESVRPKYDYKESKAELDSLALKIRKLKHAINLFNTTTVIPGYDITIDEMLVFIPQLSAKKQKLSEMASRLPKAREEQEYGRASNIIDYRYVNYDIDEVTKDLLAVTDELSDAQLALDLINHSATFEVEL
;
A
#
# COMPACT_ATOMS: atom_id res chain seq x y z
N SER A 1 6.00 20.52 -56.18
CA SER A 1 6.34 19.34 -55.33
C SER A 1 6.30 19.72 -53.87
N THR A 2 5.14 19.49 -53.24
CA THR A 2 4.94 19.79 -51.84
C THR A 2 5.11 18.50 -51.07
N LEU A 3 6.20 18.40 -50.33
CA LEU A 3 6.45 17.31 -49.39
C LEU A 3 5.51 17.47 -48.17
N LEU A 4 4.57 16.56 -48.07
CA LEU A 4 3.81 16.35 -46.85
C LEU A 4 4.73 15.75 -45.78
N ALA A 5 5.18 16.55 -44.85
CA ALA A 5 5.85 16.08 -43.67
C ALA A 5 4.78 15.37 -42.80
N SER A 6 4.85 14.03 -42.81
CA SER A 6 4.16 13.19 -41.86
C SER A 6 4.71 13.51 -40.46
N SER A 7 3.93 14.27 -39.67
CA SER A 7 4.16 14.42 -38.27
C SER A 7 3.79 13.10 -37.57
N ALA A 8 4.72 12.16 -37.59
CA ALA A 8 4.75 11.10 -36.60
C ALA A 8 5.03 11.79 -35.24
N ALA A 9 3.99 12.05 -34.48
CA ALA A 9 4.14 12.39 -33.09
C ALA A 9 4.86 11.23 -32.42
N SER A 10 6.18 11.35 -32.28
CA SER A 10 6.94 10.48 -31.42
C SER A 10 6.38 10.71 -30.03
N ASP A 11 5.70 9.70 -29.49
CA ASP A 11 5.44 9.57 -28.07
C ASP A 11 6.81 9.57 -27.40
N VAL A 12 7.29 10.76 -27.04
CA VAL A 12 8.48 10.95 -26.23
C VAL A 12 8.10 10.42 -24.86
N TYR A 13 8.43 9.15 -24.60
CA TYR A 13 8.36 8.57 -23.26
C TYR A 13 9.08 9.51 -22.29
N LYS A 14 8.31 10.27 -21.53
CA LYS A 14 8.86 11.25 -20.62
C LYS A 14 9.46 10.50 -19.45
N ARG A 15 10.80 10.38 -19.43
CA ARG A 15 11.54 9.91 -18.27
C ARG A 15 11.23 10.83 -17.10
N GLN A 16 10.66 10.28 -16.05
CA GLN A 16 10.28 11.00 -14.83
C GLN A 16 11.20 10.54 -13.70
N LYS A 17 11.67 11.51 -12.92
CA LYS A 17 12.42 11.27 -11.69
C LYS A 17 11.48 11.49 -10.52
N LEU A 18 11.24 10.45 -9.73
CA LEU A 18 10.23 10.44 -8.67
C LEU A 18 10.86 9.96 -7.36
N SER A 19 10.46 10.56 -6.24
CA SER A 19 10.64 9.96 -4.92
C SER A 19 9.68 8.78 -4.74
N SER A 20 9.94 7.92 -3.76
CA SER A 20 9.04 6.79 -3.45
C SER A 20 7.62 7.28 -3.11
N ALA A 21 7.51 8.39 -2.36
CA ALA A 21 6.23 9.01 -2.01
C ALA A 21 5.48 9.54 -3.26
N GLU A 22 6.17 10.19 -4.20
CA GLU A 22 5.59 10.66 -5.46
C GLU A 22 5.18 9.50 -6.35
N GLY A 23 6.01 8.46 -6.45
CA GLY A 23 5.70 7.24 -7.18
C GLY A 23 4.45 6.53 -6.65
N ALA A 24 4.31 6.43 -5.33
CA ALA A 24 3.12 5.85 -4.70
C ALA A 24 1.84 6.67 -4.97
N LYS A 25 1.92 8.01 -4.92
CA LYS A 25 0.79 8.90 -5.27
C LYS A 25 0.41 8.76 -6.74
N LEU A 26 1.39 8.74 -7.65
CA LEU A 26 1.15 8.56 -9.08
C LEU A 26 0.54 7.18 -9.37
N LEU A 27 1.02 6.13 -8.74
CA LEU A 27 0.47 4.78 -8.88
C LEU A 27 -1.00 4.73 -8.43
N LYS A 28 -1.33 5.37 -7.30
CA LYS A 28 -2.72 5.47 -6.81
C LYS A 28 -3.60 6.23 -7.81
N LYS A 29 -3.11 7.33 -8.39
CA LYS A 29 -3.82 8.12 -9.40
C LYS A 29 -4.10 7.27 -10.65
N LEU A 30 -3.09 6.61 -11.23
CA LEU A 30 -3.25 5.76 -12.42
C LEU A 30 -4.23 4.61 -12.19
N LYS A 31 -4.21 3.98 -11.01
CA LYS A 31 -5.20 2.95 -10.65
C LYS A 31 -6.60 3.50 -10.59
N SER A 32 -6.80 4.68 -9.99
CA SER A 32 -8.12 5.33 -9.92
C SER A 32 -8.65 5.69 -11.32
N GLU A 33 -7.79 6.17 -12.22
CA GLU A 33 -8.14 6.45 -13.62
C GLU A 33 -8.54 5.17 -14.37
N TYR A 34 -7.78 4.08 -14.18
CA TYR A 34 -8.09 2.77 -14.75
C TYR A 34 -9.45 2.24 -14.28
N ASP A 35 -9.72 2.31 -12.96
CA ASP A 35 -10.98 1.84 -12.37
C ASP A 35 -12.17 2.70 -12.84
N ALA A 36 -11.98 4.01 -12.96
CA ALA A 36 -13.01 4.92 -13.47
C ALA A 36 -13.35 4.63 -14.95
N LEU A 37 -12.33 4.40 -15.79
CA LEU A 37 -12.52 4.07 -17.19
C LEU A 37 -13.21 2.70 -17.35
N LYS A 38 -12.77 1.68 -16.58
CA LYS A 38 -13.40 0.36 -16.54
C LYS A 38 -14.88 0.44 -16.11
N SER A 39 -15.21 1.28 -15.13
CA SER A 39 -16.60 1.50 -14.70
C SER A 39 -17.42 2.18 -15.78
N LYS A 40 -16.87 3.19 -16.45
CA LYS A 40 -17.51 3.84 -17.58
C LYS A 40 -17.78 2.87 -18.73
N GLU A 41 -16.80 2.03 -19.07
CA GLU A 41 -16.97 0.97 -20.07
C GLU A 41 -18.08 0.00 -19.69
N SER A 42 -18.12 -0.47 -18.45
CA SER A 42 -19.17 -1.37 -17.96
C SER A 42 -20.57 -0.81 -18.11
N ILE A 43 -20.74 0.50 -17.89
CA ILE A 43 -22.05 1.19 -18.04
C ILE A 43 -22.40 1.39 -19.51
N SER A 44 -21.44 1.69 -20.37
CA SER A 44 -21.68 2.10 -21.75
C SER A 44 -21.64 0.95 -22.76
N SER A 45 -21.08 -0.20 -22.40
CA SER A 45 -20.92 -1.37 -23.28
C SER A 45 -22.22 -2.09 -23.60
N THR A 46 -23.24 -1.90 -22.76
CA THR A 46 -24.61 -2.42 -22.96
C THR A 46 -25.63 -1.34 -22.65
N PHE A 47 -26.80 -1.42 -23.29
CA PHE A 47 -27.90 -0.50 -23.00
C PHE A 47 -29.25 -1.20 -23.21
N LEU A 48 -30.30 -0.62 -22.64
CA LEU A 48 -31.67 -1.10 -22.75
C LEU A 48 -32.47 -0.24 -23.73
N ALA A 49 -33.26 -0.88 -24.55
CA ALA A 49 -34.30 -0.20 -25.37
C ALA A 49 -35.63 -0.92 -25.11
N SER A 50 -36.71 -0.17 -24.98
CA SER A 50 -38.07 -0.72 -24.80
C SER A 50 -38.59 -1.33 -26.09
N VAL A 51 -39.58 -2.23 -25.98
CA VAL A 51 -40.27 -2.78 -27.16
C VAL A 51 -40.95 -1.64 -27.93
N GLY A 52 -40.58 -1.50 -29.24
CA GLY A 52 -41.06 -0.43 -30.09
C GLY A 52 -40.25 0.88 -30.08
N GLU A 53 -39.27 0.98 -29.21
CA GLU A 53 -38.30 2.09 -29.20
C GLU A 53 -37.19 1.83 -30.22
N ASN A 54 -36.73 2.88 -30.91
CA ASN A 54 -35.57 2.77 -31.78
C ASN A 54 -34.28 2.66 -30.94
N PRO A 55 -33.56 1.52 -30.95
CA PRO A 55 -32.33 1.35 -30.16
C PRO A 55 -31.27 2.43 -30.40
N GLU A 56 -31.20 2.98 -31.62
CA GLU A 56 -30.21 4.02 -31.95
C GLU A 56 -30.48 5.35 -31.24
N SER A 57 -31.75 5.64 -30.84
CA SER A 57 -32.08 6.86 -30.11
C SER A 57 -31.63 6.87 -28.67
N VAL A 58 -31.40 5.69 -28.08
CA VAL A 58 -30.99 5.50 -26.68
C VAL A 58 -29.57 4.90 -26.52
N ARG A 59 -28.91 4.65 -27.64
CA ARG A 59 -27.57 4.10 -27.67
C ARG A 59 -26.54 5.05 -27.03
N PRO A 60 -25.83 4.66 -25.97
CA PRO A 60 -24.74 5.45 -25.41
C PRO A 60 -23.58 5.57 -26.41
N LYS A 61 -22.85 6.67 -26.33
CA LYS A 61 -21.63 6.84 -27.13
C LYS A 61 -20.53 5.96 -26.52
N TYR A 62 -20.17 4.90 -27.23
CA TYR A 62 -19.13 3.94 -26.81
C TYR A 62 -18.36 3.43 -28.01
N ASP A 63 -17.03 3.42 -27.92
CA ASP A 63 -16.15 2.80 -28.90
C ASP A 63 -15.25 1.79 -28.17
N TYR A 64 -15.42 0.51 -28.48
CA TYR A 64 -14.67 -0.58 -27.86
C TYR A 64 -13.17 -0.48 -28.13
N LYS A 65 -12.77 -0.10 -29.36
CA LYS A 65 -11.34 -0.04 -29.73
C LYS A 65 -10.63 1.07 -28.98
N GLU A 66 -11.26 2.24 -28.88
CA GLU A 66 -10.73 3.38 -28.14
C GLU A 66 -10.64 3.06 -26.63
N SER A 67 -11.72 2.56 -26.03
CA SER A 67 -11.77 2.17 -24.61
C SER A 67 -10.72 1.10 -24.27
N LYS A 68 -10.60 0.08 -25.12
CA LYS A 68 -9.57 -0.95 -24.96
C LYS A 68 -8.16 -0.38 -25.03
N ALA A 69 -7.86 0.49 -26.00
CA ALA A 69 -6.55 1.09 -26.16
C ALA A 69 -6.15 1.96 -24.94
N GLU A 70 -7.11 2.73 -24.40
CA GLU A 70 -6.89 3.53 -23.20
C GLU A 70 -6.64 2.66 -21.96
N LEU A 71 -7.45 1.59 -21.76
CA LEU A 71 -7.26 0.64 -20.66
C LEU A 71 -5.91 -0.07 -20.75
N ASP A 72 -5.53 -0.55 -21.94
CA ASP A 72 -4.24 -1.22 -22.17
C ASP A 72 -3.06 -0.25 -21.90
N SER A 73 -3.17 1.01 -22.29
CA SER A 73 -2.17 2.05 -22.03
C SER A 73 -2.01 2.31 -20.53
N LEU A 74 -3.12 2.50 -19.79
CA LEU A 74 -3.10 2.70 -18.35
C LEU A 74 -2.53 1.46 -17.62
N ALA A 75 -2.94 0.27 -18.02
CA ALA A 75 -2.43 -0.98 -17.47
C ALA A 75 -0.90 -1.11 -17.66
N LEU A 76 -0.38 -0.71 -18.83
CA LEU A 76 1.06 -0.70 -19.10
C LEU A 76 1.79 0.29 -18.18
N LYS A 77 1.28 1.52 -18.05
CA LYS A 77 1.87 2.54 -17.15
C LYS A 77 1.88 2.09 -15.70
N ILE A 78 0.78 1.52 -15.21
CA ILE A 78 0.67 0.96 -13.85
C ILE A 78 1.74 -0.14 -13.64
N ARG A 79 1.88 -1.06 -14.60
CA ARG A 79 2.86 -2.15 -14.53
C ARG A 79 4.29 -1.64 -14.48
N LYS A 80 4.65 -0.70 -15.36
CA LYS A 80 6.00 -0.11 -15.41
C LYS A 80 6.32 0.63 -14.11
N LEU A 81 5.40 1.49 -13.64
CA LEU A 81 5.60 2.26 -12.41
C LEU A 81 5.73 1.35 -11.18
N LYS A 82 4.87 0.33 -11.08
CA LYS A 82 4.93 -0.64 -9.97
C LYS A 82 6.25 -1.42 -9.98
N HIS A 83 6.73 -1.81 -11.16
CA HIS A 83 8.03 -2.49 -11.29
C HIS A 83 9.19 -1.58 -10.85
N ALA A 84 9.19 -0.30 -11.29
CA ALA A 84 10.22 0.66 -10.89
C ALA A 84 10.24 0.92 -9.37
N ILE A 85 9.06 1.04 -8.73
CA ILE A 85 8.94 1.16 -7.27
C ILE A 85 9.49 -0.10 -6.57
N ASN A 86 9.13 -1.29 -7.04
CA ASN A 86 9.61 -2.53 -6.44
C ASN A 86 11.14 -2.66 -6.55
N LEU A 87 11.70 -2.34 -7.72
CA LEU A 87 13.16 -2.35 -7.92
C LEU A 87 13.84 -1.36 -6.98
N PHE A 88 13.30 -0.14 -6.87
CA PHE A 88 13.81 0.86 -5.95
C PHE A 88 13.79 0.37 -4.50
N ASN A 89 12.68 -0.21 -4.04
CA ASN A 89 12.54 -0.69 -2.67
C ASN A 89 13.51 -1.84 -2.34
N THR A 90 13.77 -2.74 -3.28
CA THR A 90 14.66 -3.90 -3.08
C THR A 90 16.14 -3.58 -3.23
N THR A 91 16.49 -2.43 -3.81
CA THR A 91 17.90 -2.05 -4.06
C THR A 91 18.38 -0.87 -3.20
N THR A 92 17.45 -0.09 -2.64
CA THR A 92 17.80 1.09 -1.85
C THR A 92 17.97 0.72 -0.38
N VAL A 93 19.21 0.87 0.12
CA VAL A 93 19.56 0.60 1.52
C VAL A 93 19.25 1.84 2.37
N ILE A 94 18.70 1.61 3.55
CA ILE A 94 18.39 2.66 4.53
C ILE A 94 19.62 2.95 5.38
N PRO A 95 20.14 4.19 5.38
CA PRO A 95 21.31 4.54 6.17
C PRO A 95 21.12 4.27 7.67
N GLY A 96 22.09 3.62 8.29
CA GLY A 96 22.09 3.29 9.71
C GLY A 96 21.39 1.99 10.10
N TYR A 97 20.70 1.33 9.13
CA TYR A 97 20.04 0.04 9.36
C TYR A 97 20.65 -1.11 8.55
N ASP A 98 21.41 -0.82 7.50
CA ASP A 98 22.02 -1.80 6.58
C ASP A 98 21.02 -2.80 5.97
N ILE A 99 19.75 -2.43 5.92
CA ILE A 99 18.65 -3.17 5.29
C ILE A 99 17.99 -2.32 4.19
N THR A 100 17.34 -2.99 3.23
CA THR A 100 16.64 -2.32 2.14
C THR A 100 15.30 -1.73 2.60
N ILE A 101 14.72 -0.84 1.77
CA ILE A 101 13.36 -0.32 2.02
C ILE A 101 12.36 -1.48 2.12
N ASP A 102 12.49 -2.50 1.26
CA ASP A 102 11.62 -3.68 1.27
C ASP A 102 11.69 -4.44 2.60
N GLU A 103 12.90 -4.66 3.11
CA GLU A 103 13.11 -5.28 4.43
C GLU A 103 12.57 -4.40 5.57
N MET A 104 12.75 -3.07 5.50
CA MET A 104 12.23 -2.13 6.49
C MET A 104 10.70 -2.15 6.54
N LEU A 105 10.02 -2.31 5.39
CA LEU A 105 8.56 -2.45 5.32
C LEU A 105 8.04 -3.72 6.02
N VAL A 106 8.89 -4.73 6.20
CA VAL A 106 8.60 -5.93 7.02
C VAL A 106 9.00 -5.71 8.48
N PHE A 107 10.14 -5.06 8.72
CA PHE A 107 10.70 -4.85 10.05
C PHE A 107 9.82 -3.96 10.94
N ILE A 108 9.29 -2.84 10.42
CA ILE A 108 8.40 -1.93 11.17
C ILE A 108 7.15 -2.64 11.73
N PRO A 109 6.39 -3.43 10.94
CA PRO A 109 5.29 -4.25 11.47
C PRO A 109 5.73 -5.25 12.55
N GLN A 110 6.91 -5.85 12.42
CA GLN A 110 7.45 -6.76 13.43
C GLN A 110 7.74 -6.03 14.75
N LEU A 111 8.35 -4.83 14.70
CA LEU A 111 8.57 -3.98 15.86
C LEU A 111 7.24 -3.55 16.50
N SER A 112 6.23 -3.20 15.68
CA SER A 112 4.90 -2.83 16.16
C SER A 112 4.22 -3.98 16.90
N ALA A 113 4.29 -5.20 16.37
CA ALA A 113 3.75 -6.40 17.01
C ALA A 113 4.49 -6.74 18.31
N LYS A 114 5.83 -6.60 18.32
CA LYS A 114 6.66 -6.78 19.53
C LYS A 114 6.31 -5.77 20.61
N LYS A 115 6.17 -4.48 20.23
CA LYS A 115 5.74 -3.41 21.14
C LYS A 115 4.36 -3.71 21.76
N GLN A 116 3.38 -4.13 20.95
CA GLN A 116 2.05 -4.49 21.45
C GLN A 116 2.14 -5.63 22.47
N LYS A 117 2.84 -6.71 22.15
CA LYS A 117 3.06 -7.85 23.07
C LYS A 117 3.68 -7.40 24.37
N LEU A 118 4.76 -6.61 24.34
CA LEU A 118 5.45 -6.13 25.54
C LEU A 118 4.56 -5.18 26.35
N SER A 119 3.75 -4.33 25.71
CA SER A 119 2.78 -3.46 26.38
C SER A 119 1.73 -4.26 27.14
N GLU A 120 1.20 -5.33 26.55
CA GLU A 120 0.27 -6.24 27.21
C GLU A 120 0.93 -6.94 28.42
N MET A 121 2.17 -7.36 28.28
CA MET A 121 2.93 -8.00 29.37
C MET A 121 3.23 -7.01 30.51
N ALA A 122 3.66 -5.79 30.19
CA ALA A 122 3.98 -4.76 31.19
C ALA A 122 2.74 -4.27 31.96
N SER A 123 1.55 -4.37 31.36
CA SER A 123 0.30 -3.96 32.01
C SER A 123 -0.27 -4.97 32.99
N ARG A 124 0.26 -6.18 33.06
CA ARG A 124 -0.24 -7.23 33.94
C ARG A 124 0.19 -7.00 35.40
N LEU A 125 -0.73 -7.30 36.31
CA LEU A 125 -0.41 -7.30 37.73
C LEU A 125 0.48 -8.51 38.07
N PRO A 126 1.46 -8.37 38.97
CA PRO A 126 2.31 -9.49 39.42
C PRO A 126 1.48 -10.68 39.94
N LYS A 127 0.34 -10.40 40.54
CA LYS A 127 -0.63 -11.36 41.01
C LYS A 127 -2.04 -10.79 40.80
N ALA A 128 -2.92 -11.56 40.16
CA ALA A 128 -4.33 -11.22 39.95
C ALA A 128 -5.21 -12.40 40.40
N ARG A 129 -6.36 -12.11 40.99
CA ARG A 129 -7.35 -13.14 41.27
C ARG A 129 -7.97 -13.60 39.94
N GLU A 130 -8.03 -14.92 39.75
CA GLU A 130 -8.68 -15.48 38.56
C GLU A 130 -10.22 -15.37 38.78
N GLU A 131 -10.90 -14.76 37.80
CA GLU A 131 -12.36 -14.75 37.78
C GLU A 131 -12.84 -16.14 37.35
N GLN A 132 -13.71 -16.75 38.17
CA GLN A 132 -14.27 -18.06 37.84
C GLN A 132 -15.28 -17.88 36.69
N GLU A 133 -15.11 -18.72 35.63
CA GLU A 133 -16.13 -18.84 34.60
C GLU A 133 -17.47 -19.23 35.23
N TYR A 134 -18.54 -18.52 34.82
CA TYR A 134 -19.93 -18.79 35.26
C TYR A 134 -20.24 -20.29 35.06
N GLY A 135 -20.47 -21.00 36.17
CA GLY A 135 -20.94 -22.39 36.17
C GLY A 135 -20.08 -23.39 36.95
N ARG A 136 -18.86 -23.06 37.40
CA ARG A 136 -18.09 -23.88 38.35
C ARG A 136 -18.18 -23.33 39.76
N ALA A 137 -19.08 -23.88 40.56
CA ALA A 137 -19.09 -23.64 41.99
C ALA A 137 -17.89 -24.34 42.66
N SER A 138 -16.70 -23.73 42.56
CA SER A 138 -15.52 -24.15 43.29
C SER A 138 -15.28 -23.17 44.40
N ASN A 139 -15.18 -23.67 45.67
CA ASN A 139 -14.75 -22.87 46.82
C ASN A 139 -13.24 -22.56 46.80
N ILE A 140 -12.54 -22.91 45.72
CA ILE A 140 -11.10 -22.70 45.55
C ILE A 140 -10.91 -21.34 44.85
N ILE A 141 -10.13 -20.48 45.48
CA ILE A 141 -9.74 -19.18 44.92
C ILE A 141 -8.38 -19.37 44.21
N ASP A 142 -8.40 -19.26 42.91
CA ASP A 142 -7.17 -19.31 42.11
C ASP A 142 -6.60 -17.90 41.88
N TYR A 143 -5.29 -17.83 41.83
CA TYR A 143 -4.55 -16.63 41.48
C TYR A 143 -3.67 -16.88 40.28
N ARG A 144 -3.69 -15.97 39.35
CA ARG A 144 -2.77 -15.92 38.20
C ARG A 144 -1.56 -15.09 38.57
N TYR A 145 -0.39 -15.63 38.36
CA TYR A 145 0.88 -14.95 38.57
C TYR A 145 1.56 -14.73 37.22
N VAL A 146 2.24 -13.58 37.07
CA VAL A 146 3.16 -13.44 35.94
C VAL A 146 4.41 -14.29 36.16
N ASN A 147 4.95 -14.88 35.09
CA ASN A 147 6.12 -15.74 35.15
C ASN A 147 7.31 -15.10 34.42
N TYR A 148 7.51 -13.80 34.65
CA TYR A 148 8.57 -12.97 34.09
C TYR A 148 8.77 -11.72 34.96
N ASP A 149 9.92 -11.05 34.78
CA ASP A 149 10.22 -9.78 35.42
C ASP A 149 9.53 -8.62 34.65
N ILE A 150 8.62 -7.91 35.32
CA ILE A 150 7.86 -6.78 34.74
C ILE A 150 8.78 -5.59 34.48
N ASP A 151 9.80 -5.36 35.29
CA ASP A 151 10.74 -4.24 35.12
C ASP A 151 11.63 -4.47 33.89
N GLU A 152 12.05 -5.74 33.64
CA GLU A 152 12.77 -6.12 32.43
C GLU A 152 11.91 -5.92 31.18
N VAL A 153 10.65 -6.40 31.20
CA VAL A 153 9.69 -6.21 30.11
C VAL A 153 9.44 -4.72 29.84
N THR A 154 9.37 -3.90 30.89
CA THR A 154 9.16 -2.45 30.76
C THR A 154 10.35 -1.77 30.08
N LYS A 155 11.57 -2.17 30.42
CA LYS A 155 12.80 -1.68 29.73
C LYS A 155 12.81 -2.07 28.26
N ASP A 156 12.46 -3.32 27.95
CA ASP A 156 12.38 -3.80 26.58
C ASP A 156 11.29 -3.06 25.80
N LEU A 157 10.15 -2.75 26.42
CA LEU A 157 9.06 -1.96 25.81
C LEU A 157 9.54 -0.56 25.42
N LEU A 158 10.29 0.10 26.30
CA LEU A 158 10.87 1.42 25.99
C LEU A 158 11.84 1.33 24.81
N ALA A 159 12.78 0.38 24.86
CA ALA A 159 13.77 0.18 23.80
C ALA A 159 13.11 -0.10 22.43
N VAL A 160 12.11 -0.97 22.38
CA VAL A 160 11.36 -1.27 21.13
C VAL A 160 10.53 -0.07 20.66
N THR A 161 10.04 0.74 21.58
CA THR A 161 9.28 1.95 21.23
C THR A 161 10.18 2.98 20.54
N ASP A 162 11.38 3.19 21.07
CA ASP A 162 12.38 4.10 20.49
C ASP A 162 12.86 3.55 19.13
N GLU A 163 13.20 2.26 19.03
CA GLU A 163 13.62 1.62 17.79
C GLU A 163 12.54 1.73 16.69
N LEU A 164 11.26 1.54 17.04
CA LEU A 164 10.15 1.70 16.11
C LEU A 164 10.04 3.14 15.59
N SER A 165 10.19 4.12 16.47
CA SER A 165 10.17 5.55 16.10
C SER A 165 11.31 5.90 15.15
N ASP A 166 12.52 5.44 15.45
CA ASP A 166 13.71 5.68 14.64
C ASP A 166 13.61 5.00 13.27
N ALA A 167 13.11 3.77 13.22
CA ALA A 167 12.90 3.04 11.98
C ALA A 167 11.86 3.73 11.07
N GLN A 168 10.76 4.23 11.63
CA GLN A 168 9.75 4.99 10.90
C GLN A 168 10.33 6.29 10.35
N LEU A 169 11.09 7.04 11.17
CA LEU A 169 11.74 8.28 10.74
C LEU A 169 12.74 8.02 9.61
N ALA A 170 13.57 6.98 9.72
CA ALA A 170 14.54 6.62 8.70
C ALA A 170 13.87 6.25 7.37
N LEU A 171 12.77 5.50 7.42
CA LEU A 171 11.97 5.16 6.24
C LEU A 171 11.35 6.41 5.60
N ASP A 172 10.81 7.32 6.40
CA ASP A 172 10.20 8.56 5.90
C ASP A 172 11.24 9.48 5.23
N LEU A 173 12.43 9.60 5.81
CA LEU A 173 13.51 10.38 5.23
C LEU A 173 13.93 9.83 3.86
N ILE A 174 14.13 8.51 3.73
CA ILE A 174 14.54 7.91 2.46
C ILE A 174 13.43 8.02 1.40
N ASN A 175 12.17 7.85 1.79
CA ASN A 175 11.02 7.95 0.90
C ASN A 175 10.83 9.34 0.29
N HIS A 176 11.35 10.39 0.95
CA HIS A 176 11.26 11.76 0.47
C HIS A 176 12.53 12.25 -0.22
N SER A 177 13.70 11.70 0.12
CA SER A 177 14.99 12.17 -0.37
C SER A 177 15.52 11.36 -1.55
N ALA A 178 15.40 10.04 -1.52
CA ALA A 178 15.87 9.19 -2.61
C ALA A 178 14.87 9.13 -3.75
N THR A 179 15.40 9.05 -4.98
CA THR A 179 14.59 9.10 -6.21
C THR A 179 14.96 7.95 -7.15
N PHE A 180 14.00 7.53 -7.94
CA PHE A 180 14.17 6.59 -9.04
C PHE A 180 13.66 7.18 -10.35
N GLU A 181 14.07 6.60 -11.47
CA GLU A 181 13.63 7.01 -12.80
C GLU A 181 12.66 5.97 -13.39
N VAL A 182 11.62 6.45 -14.07
CA VAL A 182 10.66 5.62 -14.79
C VAL A 182 10.24 6.26 -16.10
N GLU A 183 10.03 5.45 -17.13
CA GLU A 183 9.47 5.85 -18.43
C GLU A 183 8.03 5.36 -18.55
N LEU A 184 7.09 6.31 -18.57
CA LEU A 184 5.65 6.04 -18.62
C LEU A 184 5.02 6.49 -19.93
#